data_641a70ea3573e09044f87ba9cee0a1b8
#
_entry.id   641a70ea3573e09044f87ba9cee0a1b8
#
_cell.length_a   1.000
_cell.length_b   1.000
_cell.length_c   1.000
_cell.angle_alpha   90.00
_cell.angle_beta   90.00
_cell.angle_gamma   90.00
#
_symmetry.space_group_name_H-M   'P 1'
#
loop_
_entity.id
_entity.type
_entity.pdbx_description
1 polymer ?
#
loop_
_entity_poly.entity_id
_entity_poly.type
_entity_poly.pdbx_seq_one_letter_code
_entity_poly.pdbx_strand_id
1 'polypeptide(L)'
;MYLNLVQIAESFGVPERVVEGWIRSEGLPHTLDRGRLLFDRSQVAEWAAGHGLAARTGFLAPVAPAFSTTVRLEPLLRSGRIWRDIAPEGVPGVFDRVIAALPAATPPVRDLLARRLRAPGGVAWAAIGGGLALPHPSARVALGRDSGTLALLFLNAPLSLAEPPPDGIAVTTLFFVIAPSPRAHLDLLGRLSRSLASGPMRSLLSASASDEAIFAALRADDEAASNGGEAR
;
A
#
# COMPACT_ATOMS: atom_id res chain seq x y z
N MET A 1 -18.91 4.80 -4.65
CA MET A 1 -18.21 4.96 -3.33
C MET A 1 -18.86 6.14 -2.62
N TYR A 2 -19.42 5.90 -1.44
CA TYR A 2 -20.11 6.95 -0.69
C TYR A 2 -19.16 7.66 0.28
N LEU A 3 -19.30 8.97 0.40
CA LEU A 3 -18.56 9.85 1.30
C LEU A 3 -19.53 10.39 2.37
N ASN A 4 -18.99 10.76 3.52
CA ASN A 4 -19.76 11.45 4.57
C ASN A 4 -19.57 12.99 4.51
N LEU A 5 -20.31 13.73 5.32
CA LEU A 5 -20.29 15.19 5.37
C LEU A 5 -18.90 15.76 5.62
N VAL A 6 -18.16 15.16 6.59
CA VAL A 6 -16.80 15.59 6.95
C VAL A 6 -15.84 15.43 5.76
N GLN A 7 -15.91 14.28 5.07
CA GLN A 7 -15.07 14.01 3.90
C GLN A 7 -15.35 14.97 2.73
N ILE A 8 -16.60 15.40 2.56
CA ILE A 8 -16.94 16.43 1.57
C ILE A 8 -16.35 17.78 1.99
N ALA A 9 -16.52 18.19 3.25
CA ALA A 9 -15.98 19.44 3.78
C ALA A 9 -14.46 19.52 3.63
N GLU A 10 -13.76 18.46 4.00
CA GLU A 10 -12.30 18.33 3.83
C GLU A 10 -11.89 18.41 2.36
N SER A 11 -12.62 17.76 1.45
CA SER A 11 -12.29 17.72 0.03
C SER A 11 -12.34 19.10 -0.63
N PHE A 12 -13.24 19.94 -0.19
CA PHE A 12 -13.38 21.33 -0.69
C PHE A 12 -12.64 22.36 0.17
N GLY A 13 -12.11 21.96 1.32
CA GLY A 13 -11.43 22.86 2.26
C GLY A 13 -12.37 23.87 2.91
N VAL A 14 -13.59 23.46 3.19
CA VAL A 14 -14.65 24.29 3.77
C VAL A 14 -15.17 23.70 5.10
N PRO A 15 -15.71 24.50 6.00
CA PRO A 15 -16.40 23.97 7.17
C PRO A 15 -17.66 23.19 6.80
N GLU A 16 -18.07 22.20 7.61
CA GLU A 16 -19.25 21.36 7.40
C GLU A 16 -20.53 22.17 7.19
N ARG A 17 -20.70 23.30 7.93
CA ARG A 17 -21.83 24.22 7.77
C ARG A 17 -22.00 24.77 6.35
N VAL A 18 -20.91 24.89 5.59
CA VAL A 18 -20.95 25.32 4.18
C VAL A 18 -21.53 24.21 3.31
N VAL A 19 -21.09 22.96 3.55
CA VAL A 19 -21.63 21.78 2.86
C VAL A 19 -23.12 21.61 3.15
N GLU A 20 -23.55 21.81 4.39
CA GLU A 20 -24.99 21.84 4.77
C GLU A 20 -25.77 22.96 4.05
N GLY A 21 -25.12 24.09 3.83
CA GLY A 21 -25.68 25.18 2.99
C GLY A 21 -25.87 24.71 1.57
N TRP A 22 -24.91 24.06 0.96
CA TRP A 22 -25.01 23.52 -0.40
C TRP A 22 -26.12 22.48 -0.55
N ILE A 23 -26.33 21.63 0.48
CA ILE A 23 -27.45 20.69 0.50
C ILE A 23 -28.76 21.41 0.46
N ARG A 24 -28.93 22.48 1.26
CA ARG A 24 -30.22 23.20 1.41
C ARG A 24 -30.54 24.11 0.24
N SER A 25 -29.56 24.81 -0.32
CA SER A 25 -29.77 25.92 -1.25
C SER A 25 -29.20 25.68 -2.64
N GLU A 26 -28.26 24.78 -2.82
CA GLU A 26 -27.58 24.59 -4.11
C GLU A 26 -27.74 23.17 -4.69
N GLY A 27 -28.56 22.36 -4.04
CA GLY A 27 -28.93 21.05 -4.56
C GLY A 27 -27.80 20.03 -4.58
N LEU A 28 -26.85 20.11 -3.63
CA LEU A 28 -25.77 19.10 -3.53
C LEU A 28 -26.37 17.68 -3.40
N PRO A 29 -26.10 16.77 -4.35
CA PRO A 29 -26.67 15.43 -4.35
C PRO A 29 -26.28 14.64 -3.11
N HIS A 30 -27.24 14.08 -2.42
CA HIS A 30 -27.03 13.28 -1.23
C HIS A 30 -28.11 12.21 -1.06
N THR A 31 -27.84 11.19 -0.29
CA THR A 31 -28.77 10.14 0.12
C THR A 31 -28.80 10.07 1.64
N LEU A 32 -29.99 9.92 2.23
CA LEU A 32 -30.12 9.71 3.66
C LEU A 32 -30.22 8.20 3.93
N ASP A 33 -29.23 7.63 4.60
CA ASP A 33 -29.26 6.24 5.07
C ASP A 33 -29.18 6.18 6.59
N ARG A 34 -30.24 5.64 7.22
CA ARG A 34 -30.34 5.50 8.69
C ARG A 34 -30.01 6.79 9.45
N GLY A 35 -30.45 7.93 8.93
CA GLY A 35 -30.19 9.25 9.53
C GLY A 35 -28.78 9.81 9.25
N ARG A 36 -27.98 9.17 8.40
CA ARG A 36 -26.66 9.66 7.98
C ARG A 36 -26.70 10.16 6.55
N LEU A 37 -26.12 11.33 6.32
CA LEU A 37 -25.92 11.87 4.97
C LEU A 37 -24.79 11.13 4.27
N LEU A 38 -25.09 10.55 3.12
CA LEU A 38 -24.15 9.88 2.25
C LEU A 38 -24.13 10.56 0.88
N PHE A 39 -22.94 10.75 0.34
CA PHE A 39 -22.70 11.46 -0.91
C PHE A 39 -22.04 10.53 -1.91
N ASP A 40 -22.66 10.31 -3.06
CA ASP A 40 -21.99 9.57 -4.13
C ASP A 40 -20.90 10.43 -4.77
N ARG A 41 -19.69 9.89 -4.82
CA ARG A 41 -18.51 10.61 -5.29
C ARG A 41 -18.66 11.17 -6.71
N SER A 42 -19.25 10.42 -7.62
CA SER A 42 -19.42 10.83 -9.02
C SER A 42 -20.44 11.97 -9.14
N GLN A 43 -21.55 11.87 -8.43
CA GLN A 43 -22.60 12.91 -8.43
C GLN A 43 -22.09 14.21 -7.81
N VAL A 44 -21.33 14.13 -6.72
CA VAL A 44 -20.72 15.32 -6.09
C VAL A 44 -19.68 15.95 -7.01
N ALA A 45 -18.87 15.18 -7.70
CA ALA A 45 -17.87 15.70 -8.63
C ALA A 45 -18.54 16.42 -9.83
N GLU A 46 -19.62 15.86 -10.37
CA GLU A 46 -20.40 16.45 -11.44
C GLU A 46 -21.08 17.76 -11.00
N TRP A 47 -21.73 17.74 -9.83
CA TRP A 47 -22.32 18.92 -9.23
C TRP A 47 -21.29 20.03 -9.01
N ALA A 48 -20.13 19.70 -8.44
CA ALA A 48 -19.06 20.65 -8.18
C ALA A 48 -18.52 21.28 -9.47
N ALA A 49 -18.36 20.49 -10.53
CA ALA A 49 -17.95 21.00 -11.85
C ALA A 49 -18.96 22.02 -12.40
N GLY A 50 -20.27 21.75 -12.24
CA GLY A 50 -21.34 22.67 -12.64
C GLY A 50 -21.37 23.99 -11.84
N HIS A 51 -20.83 23.97 -10.61
CA HIS A 51 -20.77 25.14 -9.71
C HIS A 51 -19.39 25.83 -9.69
N GLY A 52 -18.47 25.44 -10.59
CA GLY A 52 -17.13 26.01 -10.65
C GLY A 52 -16.25 25.72 -9.41
N LEU A 53 -16.63 24.72 -8.61
CA LEU A 53 -15.92 24.31 -7.41
C LEU A 53 -14.86 23.26 -7.77
N ALA A 54 -13.59 23.56 -7.50
CA ALA A 54 -12.51 22.60 -7.63
C ALA A 54 -12.23 21.97 -6.27
N ALA A 55 -12.31 20.64 -6.17
CA ALA A 55 -11.84 19.95 -5.01
C ALA A 55 -10.32 20.12 -4.88
N ARG A 56 -9.86 20.69 -3.78
CA ARG A 56 -8.46 21.04 -3.55
C ARG A 56 -7.64 19.88 -2.98
N THR A 57 -8.29 19.03 -2.22
CA THR A 57 -7.64 17.90 -1.49
C THR A 57 -8.63 16.77 -1.28
N GLY A 58 -8.16 15.63 -0.83
CA GLY A 58 -9.00 14.53 -0.32
C GLY A 58 -9.69 13.69 -1.39
N PHE A 59 -10.86 13.16 -1.02
CA PHE A 59 -11.57 12.11 -1.78
C PHE A 59 -12.20 12.58 -3.10
N LEU A 60 -12.43 13.88 -3.27
CA LEU A 60 -13.01 14.49 -4.47
C LEU A 60 -11.97 15.19 -5.35
N ALA A 61 -10.76 15.37 -4.87
CA ALA A 61 -9.68 15.89 -5.72
C ALA A 61 -9.74 15.17 -7.06
N PRO A 62 -9.67 15.89 -8.22
CA PRO A 62 -9.56 15.22 -9.50
C PRO A 62 -8.52 14.14 -9.32
N VAL A 63 -8.90 12.89 -9.52
CA VAL A 63 -7.90 11.90 -9.82
C VAL A 63 -7.30 12.48 -11.09
N ALA A 64 -6.19 13.24 -10.95
CA ALA A 64 -5.33 13.52 -12.07
C ALA A 64 -5.29 12.21 -12.83
N PRO A 65 -5.53 12.19 -14.18
CA PRO A 65 -5.42 10.97 -14.92
C PRO A 65 -4.19 10.35 -14.33
N ALA A 66 -4.39 9.24 -13.62
CA ALA A 66 -3.25 8.64 -12.98
C ALA A 66 -2.34 8.34 -14.16
N PHE A 67 -1.37 9.23 -14.43
CA PHE A 67 -0.11 8.72 -14.84
C PHE A 67 0.08 7.62 -13.82
N SER A 68 -0.09 6.41 -14.26
CA SER A 68 0.20 5.25 -13.46
C SER A 68 1.65 5.47 -13.09
N THR A 69 1.87 6.12 -11.94
CA THR A 69 3.16 6.04 -11.31
C THR A 69 3.22 4.58 -10.96
N THR A 70 3.66 3.85 -11.98
CA THR A 70 3.83 2.41 -11.93
C THR A 70 4.67 2.21 -10.69
N VAL A 71 4.10 1.57 -9.68
CA VAL A 71 4.79 1.36 -8.40
C VAL A 71 6.14 0.74 -8.72
N ARG A 72 7.23 1.42 -8.44
CA ARG A 72 8.58 0.92 -8.72
C ARG A 72 9.05 0.12 -7.52
N LEU A 73 9.42 -1.14 -7.76
CA LEU A 73 9.80 -2.08 -6.70
C LEU A 73 11.19 -1.78 -6.13
N GLU A 74 12.15 -1.42 -7.01
CA GLU A 74 13.54 -1.19 -6.60
C GLU A 74 13.67 -0.03 -5.60
N PRO A 75 13.11 1.17 -5.82
CA PRO A 75 13.16 2.25 -4.83
C PRO A 75 12.45 1.91 -3.52
N LEU A 76 11.36 1.15 -3.56
CA LEU A 76 10.67 0.70 -2.35
C LEU A 76 11.54 -0.26 -1.54
N LEU A 77 12.25 -1.19 -2.20
CA LEU A 77 13.15 -2.10 -1.52
C LEU A 77 14.39 -1.37 -0.96
N ARG A 78 14.91 -0.36 -1.65
CA ARG A 78 15.99 0.47 -1.09
C ARG A 78 15.56 1.18 0.19
N SER A 79 14.34 1.68 0.23
CA SER A 79 13.77 2.32 1.42
C SER A 79 13.62 1.33 2.58
N GLY A 80 13.08 0.13 2.33
CA GLY A 80 12.85 -0.88 3.36
C GLY A 80 14.03 -1.79 3.67
N ARG A 81 15.06 -1.77 2.80
CA ARG A 81 16.32 -2.51 2.90
C ARG A 81 16.18 -4.03 2.74
N ILE A 82 17.33 -4.68 2.59
CA ILE A 82 17.51 -6.14 2.65
C ILE A 82 18.11 -6.48 4.01
N TRP A 83 17.47 -7.39 4.71
CA TRP A 83 17.82 -7.84 6.05
C TRP A 83 18.23 -9.31 5.97
N ARG A 84 19.41 -9.64 6.44
CA ARG A 84 19.95 -10.99 6.34
C ARG A 84 20.18 -11.58 7.72
N ASP A 85 20.21 -12.90 7.79
CA ASP A 85 20.50 -13.67 9.00
C ASP A 85 19.54 -13.32 10.16
N ILE A 86 18.25 -13.18 9.82
CA ILE A 86 17.22 -12.81 10.80
C ILE A 86 16.67 -14.10 11.42
N ALA A 87 16.78 -14.21 12.75
CA ALA A 87 16.07 -15.26 13.48
C ALA A 87 14.55 -15.05 13.40
N PRO A 88 13.72 -16.08 13.26
CA PRO A 88 12.27 -15.94 13.15
C PRO A 88 11.63 -15.08 14.24
N GLU A 89 12.10 -15.21 15.48
CA GLU A 89 11.66 -14.39 16.62
C GLU A 89 12.08 -12.93 16.54
N GLY A 90 13.08 -12.62 15.73
CA GLY A 90 13.56 -11.26 15.47
C GLY A 90 12.73 -10.49 14.42
N VAL A 91 11.87 -11.18 13.67
CA VAL A 91 11.07 -10.59 12.57
C VAL A 91 10.24 -9.39 13.03
N PRO A 92 9.51 -9.41 14.17
CA PRO A 92 8.77 -8.25 14.64
C PRO A 92 9.65 -7.02 14.86
N GLY A 93 10.86 -7.22 15.37
CA GLY A 93 11.84 -6.15 15.57
C GLY A 93 12.32 -5.52 14.26
N VAL A 94 12.41 -6.30 13.17
CA VAL A 94 12.71 -5.76 11.83
C VAL A 94 11.54 -4.94 11.32
N PHE A 95 10.29 -5.41 11.47
CA PHE A 95 9.10 -4.64 11.09
C PHE A 95 9.04 -3.29 11.80
N ASP A 96 9.35 -3.25 13.09
CA ASP A 96 9.42 -2.00 13.85
C ASP A 96 10.46 -1.02 13.27
N ARG A 97 11.64 -1.52 12.89
CA ARG A 97 12.69 -0.70 12.28
C ARG A 97 12.28 -0.18 10.90
N VAL A 98 11.63 -1.01 10.09
CA VAL A 98 11.09 -0.61 8.78
C VAL A 98 10.02 0.48 8.95
N ILE A 99 9.11 0.33 9.92
CA ILE A 99 8.09 1.34 10.22
C ILE A 99 8.72 2.64 10.72
N ALA A 100 9.71 2.56 11.60
CA ALA A 100 10.40 3.76 12.11
C ALA A 100 11.09 4.54 10.99
N ALA A 101 11.58 3.86 9.96
CA ALA A 101 12.22 4.45 8.79
C ALA A 101 11.26 4.79 7.65
N LEU A 102 9.94 4.59 7.82
CA LEU A 102 8.95 4.76 6.75
C LEU A 102 8.98 6.21 6.22
N PRO A 103 9.24 6.43 4.91
CA PRO A 103 9.28 7.78 4.35
C PRO A 103 7.91 8.44 4.43
N ALA A 104 7.91 9.79 4.53
CA ALA A 104 6.72 10.65 4.56
C ALA A 104 5.66 10.31 5.65
N ALA A 105 5.88 9.30 6.50
CA ALA A 105 4.98 9.01 7.60
C ALA A 105 5.32 9.88 8.83
N THR A 106 4.29 10.51 9.41
CA THR A 106 4.46 11.26 10.65
C THR A 106 4.63 10.32 11.86
N PRO A 107 5.29 10.75 12.96
CA PRO A 107 5.45 9.93 14.16
C PRO A 107 4.15 9.29 14.66
N PRO A 108 3.00 10.00 14.78
CA PRO A 108 1.75 9.38 15.21
C PRO A 108 1.26 8.26 14.28
N VAL A 109 1.51 8.38 12.96
CA VAL A 109 1.15 7.34 11.97
C VAL A 109 2.05 6.12 12.12
N ARG A 110 3.34 6.31 12.33
CA ARG A 110 4.28 5.21 12.60
C ARG A 110 3.90 4.45 13.87
N ASP A 111 3.60 5.17 14.95
CA ASP A 111 3.16 4.59 16.23
C ASP A 111 1.85 3.80 16.09
N LEU A 112 0.89 4.35 15.34
CA LEU A 112 -0.38 3.66 15.06
C LEU A 112 -0.13 2.35 14.29
N LEU A 113 0.70 2.41 13.25
CA LEU A 113 1.04 1.25 12.42
C LEU A 113 1.76 0.18 13.24
N ALA A 114 2.77 0.57 14.03
CA ALA A 114 3.50 -0.34 14.90
C ALA A 114 2.58 -1.03 15.92
N ARG A 115 1.67 -0.28 16.57
CA ARG A 115 0.68 -0.88 17.48
C ARG A 115 -0.25 -1.87 16.77
N ARG A 116 -0.69 -1.55 15.56
CA ARG A 116 -1.57 -2.44 14.78
C ARG A 116 -0.87 -3.74 14.38
N LEU A 117 0.38 -3.66 13.93
CA LEU A 117 1.14 -4.86 13.56
C LEU A 117 1.43 -5.77 14.76
N ARG A 118 1.62 -5.21 15.95
CA ARG A 118 1.84 -5.99 17.18
C ARG A 118 0.56 -6.60 17.77
N ALA A 119 -0.61 -6.12 17.35
CA ALA A 119 -1.87 -6.69 17.81
C ALA A 119 -2.07 -8.11 17.27
N PRO A 120 -2.77 -8.99 17.99
CA PRO A 120 -3.15 -10.32 17.48
C PRO A 120 -3.84 -10.20 16.11
N GLY A 121 -3.35 -10.94 15.11
CA GLY A 121 -3.87 -10.86 13.75
C GLY A 121 -3.52 -9.54 13.01
N GLY A 122 -2.64 -8.71 13.55
CA GLY A 122 -2.25 -7.43 12.94
C GLY A 122 -1.42 -7.56 11.67
N VAL A 123 -0.78 -8.71 11.46
CA VAL A 123 -0.04 -9.06 10.24
C VAL A 123 -0.77 -10.19 9.52
N ALA A 124 -1.09 -9.99 8.26
CA ALA A 124 -1.51 -11.05 7.36
C ALA A 124 -0.27 -11.70 6.73
N TRP A 125 -0.20 -13.03 6.82
CA TRP A 125 0.91 -13.83 6.31
C TRP A 125 0.47 -14.56 5.04
N ALA A 126 0.82 -14.01 3.88
CA ALA A 126 0.49 -14.65 2.61
C ALA A 126 1.67 -15.50 2.13
N ALA A 127 1.66 -16.81 2.40
CA ALA A 127 2.61 -17.74 1.82
C ALA A 127 2.32 -17.90 0.32
N ILE A 128 3.35 -17.71 -0.52
CA ILE A 128 3.22 -17.75 -1.99
C ILE A 128 3.97 -18.92 -2.62
N GLY A 129 4.45 -19.83 -1.79
CA GLY A 129 5.22 -21.00 -2.21
C GLY A 129 6.71 -20.71 -2.46
N GLY A 130 7.49 -21.77 -2.63
CA GLY A 130 8.95 -21.68 -2.83
C GLY A 130 9.71 -21.11 -1.63
N GLY A 131 9.21 -21.29 -0.41
CA GLY A 131 9.83 -20.74 0.80
C GLY A 131 9.63 -19.24 1.00
N LEU A 132 8.69 -18.62 0.25
CA LEU A 132 8.41 -17.17 0.24
C LEU A 132 7.08 -16.85 0.92
N ALA A 133 7.03 -15.75 1.70
CA ALA A 133 5.80 -15.16 2.18
C ALA A 133 5.80 -13.63 2.05
N LEU A 134 4.60 -13.06 1.97
CA LEU A 134 4.33 -11.62 1.84
C LEU A 134 3.60 -11.11 3.09
N PRO A 135 4.29 -10.91 4.22
CA PRO A 135 3.67 -10.28 5.38
C PRO A 135 3.29 -8.82 5.08
N HIS A 136 2.09 -8.43 5.50
CA HIS A 136 1.60 -7.07 5.36
C HIS A 136 0.59 -6.73 6.46
N PRO A 137 0.30 -5.43 6.75
CA PRO A 137 -0.71 -5.07 7.73
C PRO A 137 -2.08 -5.61 7.34
N SER A 138 -2.75 -6.34 8.24
CA SER A 138 -4.11 -6.88 8.03
C SER A 138 -5.15 -5.77 7.89
N ALA A 139 -4.98 -4.69 8.66
CA ALA A 139 -5.83 -3.51 8.58
C ALA A 139 -5.20 -2.46 7.66
N ARG A 140 -6.00 -1.94 6.74
CA ARG A 140 -5.57 -0.86 5.86
C ARG A 140 -5.27 0.39 6.69
N VAL A 141 -4.10 0.98 6.46
CA VAL A 141 -3.71 2.28 7.02
C VAL A 141 -3.59 3.24 5.85
N ALA A 142 -4.28 4.37 5.93
CA ALA A 142 -4.08 5.44 4.95
C ALA A 142 -2.76 6.14 5.31
N LEU A 143 -1.75 5.83 4.56
CA LEU A 143 -0.45 6.49 4.62
C LEU A 143 -0.42 7.55 3.51
N GLY A 144 0.31 8.63 3.65
CA GLY A 144 0.47 9.62 2.59
C GLY A 144 1.01 9.02 1.28
N ARG A 145 0.95 9.77 0.17
CA ARG A 145 1.27 9.27 -1.18
C ARG A 145 2.63 8.57 -1.30
N ASP A 146 3.64 9.03 -0.59
CA ASP A 146 5.02 8.56 -0.72
C ASP A 146 5.50 7.71 0.45
N SER A 147 4.58 7.11 1.20
CA SER A 147 4.87 6.36 2.42
C SER A 147 4.89 4.83 2.24
N GLY A 148 4.94 4.35 1.01
CA GLY A 148 5.11 2.92 0.73
C GLY A 148 6.55 2.44 0.97
N THR A 149 6.70 1.18 1.35
CA THR A 149 8.01 0.53 1.45
C THR A 149 7.90 -0.98 1.22
N LEU A 150 9.00 -1.58 0.82
CA LEU A 150 9.18 -3.02 0.65
C LEU A 150 10.46 -3.42 1.37
N ALA A 151 10.40 -4.34 2.32
CA ALA A 151 11.60 -4.89 2.95
C ALA A 151 11.73 -6.38 2.62
N LEU A 152 12.95 -6.82 2.33
CA LEU A 152 13.28 -8.24 2.10
C LEU A 152 14.03 -8.76 3.29
N LEU A 153 13.54 -9.87 3.87
CA LEU A 153 14.18 -10.54 4.99
C LEU A 153 14.58 -11.97 4.59
N PHE A 154 15.84 -12.32 4.79
CA PHE A 154 16.32 -13.68 4.75
C PHE A 154 16.44 -14.21 6.17
N LEU A 155 15.73 -15.28 6.46
CA LEU A 155 15.70 -15.89 7.78
C LEU A 155 16.79 -16.98 7.87
N ASN A 156 17.39 -17.12 9.04
CA ASN A 156 18.38 -18.17 9.32
C ASN A 156 17.74 -19.51 9.75
N ALA A 157 16.42 -19.50 10.01
CA ALA A 157 15.63 -20.70 10.30
C ALA A 157 14.20 -20.50 9.73
N PRO A 158 13.47 -21.60 9.48
CA PRO A 158 12.10 -21.53 8.99
C PRO A 158 11.16 -20.81 9.94
N LEU A 159 10.28 -19.96 9.37
CA LEU A 159 9.21 -19.30 10.11
C LEU A 159 8.01 -20.25 10.26
N SER A 160 7.57 -20.45 11.50
CA SER A 160 6.34 -21.18 11.78
C SER A 160 5.14 -20.29 11.50
N LEU A 161 4.30 -20.71 10.56
CA LEU A 161 3.02 -20.04 10.23
C LEU A 161 1.86 -20.84 10.83
N ALA A 162 0.77 -20.13 11.17
CA ALA A 162 -0.46 -20.77 11.66
C ALA A 162 -1.08 -21.71 10.59
N GLU A 163 -0.98 -21.31 9.31
CA GLU A 163 -1.35 -22.14 8.16
C GLU A 163 -0.09 -22.55 7.42
N PRO A 164 0.10 -23.86 7.14
CA PRO A 164 1.27 -24.32 6.39
C PRO A 164 1.24 -23.76 4.95
N PRO A 165 2.43 -23.52 4.34
CA PRO A 165 2.50 -23.13 2.94
C PRO A 165 1.84 -24.16 2.04
N PRO A 166 1.18 -23.75 0.93
CA PRO A 166 0.41 -24.65 0.05
C PRO A 166 1.28 -25.72 -0.64
N ASP A 167 2.57 -25.47 -0.78
CA ASP A 167 3.55 -26.40 -1.37
C ASP A 167 4.37 -27.18 -0.33
N GLY A 168 4.10 -26.97 0.95
CA GLY A 168 4.83 -27.62 2.05
C GLY A 168 6.29 -27.15 2.24
N ILE A 169 6.75 -26.18 1.46
CA ILE A 169 8.11 -25.63 1.58
C ILE A 169 8.16 -24.61 2.69
N ALA A 170 9.02 -24.84 3.66
CA ALA A 170 9.16 -23.98 4.82
C ALA A 170 9.57 -22.54 4.44
N VAL A 171 8.93 -21.54 5.03
CA VAL A 171 9.16 -20.12 4.72
C VAL A 171 10.47 -19.64 5.37
N THR A 172 11.40 -19.21 4.54
CA THR A 172 12.71 -18.65 4.95
C THR A 172 12.96 -17.26 4.37
N THR A 173 12.08 -16.77 3.48
CA THR A 173 12.25 -15.47 2.85
C THR A 173 10.94 -14.68 2.91
N LEU A 174 11.01 -13.42 3.35
CA LEU A 174 9.85 -12.56 3.54
C LEU A 174 9.98 -11.28 2.72
N PHE A 175 8.93 -10.91 2.01
CA PHE A 175 8.75 -9.56 1.49
C PHE A 175 7.72 -8.82 2.32
N PHE A 176 8.18 -8.03 3.29
CA PHE A 176 7.30 -7.20 4.10
C PHE A 176 6.87 -5.97 3.33
N VAL A 177 5.55 -5.85 3.14
CA VAL A 177 4.94 -4.84 2.27
C VAL A 177 4.14 -3.84 3.08
N ILE A 178 4.43 -2.56 2.92
CA ILE A 178 3.60 -1.46 3.39
C ILE A 178 3.26 -0.59 2.18
N ALA A 179 1.99 -0.53 1.81
CA ALA A 179 1.52 0.24 0.66
C ALA A 179 0.84 1.55 1.09
N PRO A 180 1.03 2.65 0.35
CA PRO A 180 0.46 3.96 0.69
C PRO A 180 -1.07 4.01 0.52
N SER A 181 -1.63 3.13 -0.30
CA SER A 181 -3.07 3.05 -0.57
C SER A 181 -3.51 1.64 -0.95
N PRO A 182 -4.82 1.32 -0.89
CA PRO A 182 -5.34 0.03 -1.33
C PRO A 182 -5.05 -0.29 -2.80
N ARG A 183 -5.06 0.71 -3.68
CA ARG A 183 -4.73 0.53 -5.10
C ARG A 183 -3.24 0.24 -5.28
N ALA A 184 -2.38 1.02 -4.64
CA ALA A 184 -0.94 0.79 -4.67
C ALA A 184 -0.57 -0.59 -4.09
N HIS A 185 -1.32 -1.10 -3.11
CA HIS A 185 -1.13 -2.44 -2.58
C HIS A 185 -1.35 -3.52 -3.64
N LEU A 186 -2.45 -3.44 -4.40
CA LEU A 186 -2.73 -4.39 -5.47
C LEU A 186 -1.70 -4.30 -6.60
N ASP A 187 -1.32 -3.08 -6.99
CA ASP A 187 -0.30 -2.86 -8.03
C ASP A 187 1.06 -3.44 -7.59
N LEU A 188 1.46 -3.21 -6.33
CA LEU A 188 2.70 -3.71 -5.76
C LEU A 188 2.72 -5.24 -5.71
N LEU A 189 1.65 -5.86 -5.18
CA LEU A 189 1.53 -7.32 -5.15
C LEU A 189 1.55 -7.92 -6.55
N GLY A 190 0.81 -7.33 -7.49
CA GLY A 190 0.76 -7.80 -8.88
C GLY A 190 2.13 -7.72 -9.56
N ARG A 191 2.91 -6.67 -9.32
CA ARG A 191 4.26 -6.53 -9.86
C ARG A 191 5.24 -7.50 -9.20
N LEU A 192 5.21 -7.58 -7.88
CA LEU A 192 6.07 -8.50 -7.14
C LEU A 192 5.79 -9.96 -7.54
N SER A 193 4.51 -10.33 -7.71
CA SER A 193 4.13 -11.67 -8.18
C SER A 193 4.67 -11.96 -9.57
N ARG A 194 4.63 -11.00 -10.50
CA ARG A 194 5.21 -11.17 -11.85
C ARG A 194 6.73 -11.33 -11.80
N SER A 195 7.43 -10.47 -11.03
CA SER A 195 8.87 -10.56 -10.84
C SER A 195 9.30 -11.94 -10.28
N LEU A 196 8.52 -12.47 -9.35
CA LEU A 196 8.76 -13.78 -8.74
C LEU A 196 8.38 -14.96 -9.66
N ALA A 197 7.44 -14.78 -10.59
CA ALA A 197 6.96 -15.85 -11.46
C ALA A 197 7.80 -16.04 -12.72
N SER A 198 8.25 -14.96 -13.35
CA SER A 198 8.80 -14.98 -14.72
C SER A 198 10.24 -14.47 -14.85
N GLY A 199 10.81 -13.92 -13.78
CA GLY A 199 12.15 -13.34 -13.80
C GLY A 199 13.23 -14.20 -13.10
N PRO A 200 14.47 -13.72 -13.10
CA PRO A 200 15.58 -14.36 -12.37
C PRO A 200 15.44 -14.23 -10.86
N MET A 201 14.47 -13.42 -10.38
CA MET A 201 14.33 -13.06 -8.97
C MET A 201 14.22 -14.29 -8.06
N ARG A 202 13.40 -15.27 -8.40
CA ARG A 202 13.25 -16.49 -7.59
C ARG A 202 14.58 -17.22 -7.42
N SER A 203 15.37 -17.35 -8.48
CA SER A 203 16.71 -17.97 -8.43
C SER A 203 17.68 -17.16 -7.57
N LEU A 204 17.66 -15.84 -7.69
CA LEU A 204 18.50 -14.95 -6.88
C LEU A 204 18.17 -15.07 -5.39
N LEU A 205 16.87 -15.13 -5.04
CA LEU A 205 16.42 -15.31 -3.66
C LEU A 205 16.82 -16.66 -3.10
N SER A 206 16.62 -17.75 -3.86
CA SER A 206 17.02 -19.10 -3.45
C SER A 206 18.52 -19.24 -3.25
N ALA A 207 19.32 -18.52 -4.04
CA ALA A 207 20.78 -18.49 -3.92
C ALA A 207 21.27 -17.48 -2.87
N SER A 208 20.37 -16.77 -2.18
CA SER A 208 20.72 -15.66 -1.27
C SER A 208 21.70 -14.68 -1.91
N ALA A 209 21.48 -14.34 -3.18
CA ALA A 209 22.36 -13.49 -3.99
C ALA A 209 22.66 -12.14 -3.31
N SER A 210 23.67 -11.43 -3.79
CA SER A 210 24.05 -10.11 -3.26
C SER A 210 22.92 -9.09 -3.39
N ASP A 211 22.92 -8.08 -2.53
CA ASP A 211 21.92 -7.01 -2.54
C ASP A 211 21.91 -6.29 -3.90
N GLU A 212 23.09 -6.06 -4.49
CA GLU A 212 23.23 -5.45 -5.81
C GLU A 212 22.57 -6.27 -6.91
N ALA A 213 22.72 -7.60 -6.89
CA ALA A 213 22.08 -8.47 -7.88
C ALA A 213 20.55 -8.42 -7.75
N ILE A 214 20.01 -8.39 -6.53
CA ILE A 214 18.58 -8.27 -6.26
C ILE A 214 18.06 -6.90 -6.72
N PHE A 215 18.76 -5.81 -6.39
CA PHE A 215 18.38 -4.46 -6.85
C PHE A 215 18.43 -4.33 -8.38
N ALA A 216 19.45 -4.90 -9.03
CA ALA A 216 19.59 -4.88 -10.47
C ALA A 216 18.42 -5.61 -11.16
N ALA A 217 18.01 -6.77 -10.64
CA ALA A 217 16.87 -7.52 -11.17
C ALA A 217 15.56 -6.74 -11.04
N LEU A 218 15.28 -6.14 -9.86
CA LEU A 218 14.08 -5.30 -9.68
C LEU A 218 14.08 -4.05 -10.55
N ARG A 219 15.24 -3.44 -10.77
CA ARG A 219 15.36 -2.29 -11.67
C ARG A 219 15.01 -2.68 -13.11
N ALA A 220 15.52 -3.81 -13.59
CA ALA A 220 15.18 -4.32 -14.92
C ALA A 220 13.67 -4.59 -15.06
N ASP A 221 13.03 -5.17 -14.04
CA ASP A 221 11.59 -5.38 -14.00
C ASP A 221 10.81 -4.04 -14.00
N ASP A 222 11.31 -3.02 -13.29
CA ASP A 222 10.72 -1.69 -13.27
C ASP A 222 10.81 -0.99 -14.63
N GLU A 223 11.93 -1.12 -15.32
CA GLU A 223 12.15 -0.56 -16.67
C GLU A 223 11.27 -1.27 -17.72
N ALA A 224 11.21 -2.60 -17.69
CA ALA A 224 10.36 -3.37 -18.59
C ALA A 224 8.88 -3.01 -18.45
N ALA A 225 8.42 -2.78 -17.22
CA ALA A 225 7.04 -2.39 -16.98
C ALA A 225 6.72 -0.94 -17.40
N SER A 226 7.71 -0.04 -17.36
CA SER A 226 7.55 1.34 -17.82
C SER A 226 7.43 1.38 -19.36
N ASN A 227 8.25 0.60 -20.07
CA ASN A 227 8.25 0.53 -21.54
C ASN A 227 7.00 -0.18 -22.10
N GLY A 228 6.44 -1.15 -21.36
CA GLY A 228 5.22 -1.86 -21.78
C GLY A 228 3.93 -1.05 -21.63
N GLY A 229 3.96 0.06 -20.89
CA GLY A 229 2.83 0.98 -20.71
C GLY A 229 2.65 2.00 -21.84
N GLU A 230 3.70 2.29 -22.62
CA GLU A 230 3.66 3.26 -23.74
C GLU A 230 3.20 2.63 -25.07
N ALA A 231 3.09 1.31 -25.13
CA ALA A 231 2.75 0.57 -26.37
C ALA A 231 1.28 0.14 -26.49
N ARG A 232 0.37 0.72 -25.68
CA ARG A 232 -1.08 0.41 -25.75
C ARG A 232 -1.95 1.65 -25.87
#